data_d3f6d3a508023f9b6bbf505a309d5200
#
_entry.id   d3f6d3a508023f9b6bbf505a309d5200
#
_cell.length_a   1.000
_cell.length_b   1.000
_cell.length_c   1.000
_cell.angle_alpha   90.00
_cell.angle_beta   90.00
_cell.angle_gamma   90.00
#
_symmetry.space_group_name_H-M   'P 1'
#
loop_
_entity.id
_entity.type
_entity.pdbx_description
1 polymer ?
#
loop_
_entity_poly.entity_id
_entity_poly.type
_entity_poly.pdbx_seq_one_letter_code
_entity_poly.pdbx_strand_id
1 'polypeptide(L)'
;MSNNTLLLGAVAYDPKVVLIWDGFQAYFAKQGLRFDYILYSNYERQVAAQFAGQIHVAWNSPLAWIQSERIAAATGRKAEAIVMRDTDCDLTSIIVVRSDSPVHAVADLKGRRVAVGAADSPQATLIPLNFLGAQGLDPGTDFEVIYFDKLPGKHGDHIGGERDAVRALLRGEADAACMIDGNHLLFSQEGVIQSGTTRVLATTPTYDHCNFTVLDGAPGELVDRFRDLLLDMSYADPSIRPLLDLEGLKQWRAGRTEGYAALNQAVNRFGYVEPFVRQVAASCG
;
A
#
# COMPACT_ATOMS: atom_id res chain seq x y z
N MET A 1 -19.58 -0.28 30.45
CA MET A 1 -18.58 0.79 30.57
C MET A 1 -18.29 1.22 29.14
N SER A 2 -18.67 2.43 28.71
CA SER A 2 -18.35 2.92 27.37
C SER A 2 -16.83 3.01 27.26
N ASN A 3 -16.26 2.18 26.38
CA ASN A 3 -14.82 2.21 26.11
C ASN A 3 -14.51 3.51 25.35
N ASN A 4 -14.14 4.55 26.09
CA ASN A 4 -13.92 5.91 25.55
C ASN A 4 -12.51 6.05 24.94
N THR A 5 -11.96 4.95 24.41
CA THR A 5 -10.64 4.89 23.79
C THR A 5 -10.79 4.48 22.34
N LEU A 6 -10.29 5.30 21.41
CA LEU A 6 -10.18 4.92 20.01
C LEU A 6 -9.07 3.91 19.85
N LEU A 7 -9.37 2.77 19.23
CA LEU A 7 -8.41 1.69 19.03
C LEU A 7 -8.09 1.57 17.53
N LEU A 8 -6.81 1.72 17.20
CA LEU A 8 -6.28 1.60 15.84
C LEU A 8 -5.65 0.23 15.63
N GLY A 9 -5.80 -0.32 14.43
CA GLY A 9 -4.98 -1.42 13.92
C GLY A 9 -3.95 -0.93 12.92
N ALA A 10 -2.72 -1.43 13.03
CA ALA A 10 -1.67 -1.22 12.04
C ALA A 10 -0.85 -2.49 11.85
N VAL A 11 -0.14 -2.60 10.73
CA VAL A 11 0.70 -3.77 10.44
C VAL A 11 2.17 -3.46 10.75
N ALA A 12 2.80 -4.36 11.50
CA ALA A 12 4.22 -4.27 11.81
C ALA A 12 5.06 -4.78 10.61
N TYR A 13 5.34 -3.91 9.66
CA TYR A 13 6.19 -4.21 8.49
C TYR A 13 7.66 -3.80 8.69
N ASP A 14 7.92 -2.89 9.63
CA ASP A 14 9.23 -2.36 9.96
C ASP A 14 9.28 -2.01 11.46
N PRO A 15 10.43 -2.12 12.15
CA PRO A 15 10.56 -1.71 13.56
C PRO A 15 10.18 -0.27 13.86
N LYS A 16 10.33 0.66 12.88
CA LYS A 16 9.93 2.07 13.03
C LYS A 16 8.45 2.27 13.32
N VAL A 17 7.60 1.30 12.95
CA VAL A 17 6.15 1.36 13.13
C VAL A 17 5.76 1.58 14.60
N VAL A 18 6.51 0.98 15.54
CA VAL A 18 6.29 1.20 16.97
C VAL A 18 6.51 2.68 17.33
N LEU A 19 7.63 3.27 16.88
CA LEU A 19 7.95 4.67 17.15
C LEU A 19 6.94 5.64 16.54
N ILE A 20 6.41 5.30 15.38
CA ILE A 20 5.36 6.06 14.70
C ILE A 20 4.10 6.11 15.58
N TRP A 21 3.58 4.96 15.98
CA TRP A 21 2.32 4.90 16.71
C TRP A 21 2.46 5.36 18.15
N ASP A 22 3.60 5.17 18.82
CA ASP A 22 3.91 5.79 20.11
C ASP A 22 3.89 7.32 20.01
N GLY A 23 4.45 7.88 18.94
CA GLY A 23 4.42 9.31 18.65
C GLY A 23 3.00 9.85 18.47
N PHE A 24 2.17 9.17 17.67
CA PHE A 24 0.76 9.53 17.52
C PHE A 24 -0.03 9.36 18.81
N GLN A 25 0.19 8.32 19.59
CA GLN A 25 -0.44 8.13 20.90
C GLN A 25 -0.13 9.30 21.83
N ALA A 26 1.14 9.72 21.91
CA ALA A 26 1.55 10.87 22.70
C ALA A 26 0.93 12.19 22.20
N TYR A 27 0.83 12.37 20.88
CA TYR A 27 0.17 13.53 20.28
C TYR A 27 -1.32 13.57 20.65
N PHE A 28 -2.06 12.49 20.41
CA PHE A 28 -3.50 12.41 20.70
C PHE A 28 -3.80 12.59 22.19
N ALA A 29 -2.96 12.04 23.08
CA ALA A 29 -3.10 12.23 24.53
C ALA A 29 -3.01 13.71 24.92
N LYS A 30 -2.08 14.48 24.33
CA LYS A 30 -1.97 15.93 24.54
C LYS A 30 -3.20 16.69 24.04
N GLN A 31 -3.87 16.16 23.01
CA GLN A 31 -5.10 16.73 22.44
C GLN A 31 -6.39 16.23 23.14
N GLY A 32 -6.25 15.45 24.22
CA GLY A 32 -7.38 14.93 25.00
C GLY A 32 -8.14 13.77 24.35
N LEU A 33 -7.62 13.18 23.25
CA LEU A 33 -8.17 11.97 22.67
C LEU A 33 -7.49 10.75 23.30
N ARG A 34 -8.27 9.88 23.93
CA ARG A 34 -7.79 8.58 24.37
C ARG A 34 -7.64 7.68 23.15
N PHE A 35 -6.41 7.32 22.88
CA PHE A 35 -6.01 6.54 21.70
C PHE A 35 -5.06 5.42 22.11
N ASP A 36 -5.25 4.25 21.52
CA ASP A 36 -4.34 3.12 21.64
C ASP A 36 -4.26 2.38 20.31
N TYR A 37 -3.29 1.48 20.15
CA TYR A 37 -3.10 0.77 18.91
C TYR A 37 -2.72 -0.70 19.12
N ILE A 38 -3.04 -1.54 18.13
CA ILE A 38 -2.65 -2.94 18.05
C ILE A 38 -1.86 -3.16 16.76
N LEU A 39 -0.68 -3.80 16.90
CA LEU A 39 0.14 -4.18 15.75
C LEU A 39 -0.17 -5.62 15.33
N TYR A 40 -0.52 -5.78 14.06
CA TYR A 40 -0.80 -7.06 13.43
C TYR A 40 0.41 -7.55 12.62
N SER A 41 0.52 -8.87 12.50
CA SER A 41 1.59 -9.50 11.71
C SER A 41 1.37 -9.40 10.20
N ASN A 42 0.13 -9.18 9.74
CA ASN A 42 -0.24 -9.00 8.33
C ASN A 42 -1.58 -8.27 8.22
N TYR A 43 -1.89 -7.81 7.00
CA TYR A 43 -3.11 -7.04 6.73
C TYR A 43 -4.38 -7.87 6.81
N GLU A 44 -4.36 -9.15 6.42
CA GLU A 44 -5.53 -10.01 6.51
C GLU A 44 -6.00 -10.18 7.96
N ARG A 45 -5.07 -10.31 8.91
CA ARG A 45 -5.40 -10.38 10.34
C ARG A 45 -5.98 -9.05 10.84
N GLN A 46 -5.43 -7.92 10.39
CA GLN A 46 -5.93 -6.60 10.73
C GLN A 46 -7.35 -6.39 10.21
N VAL A 47 -7.60 -6.68 8.93
CA VAL A 47 -8.94 -6.58 8.31
C VAL A 47 -9.94 -7.48 9.03
N ALA A 48 -9.60 -8.75 9.27
CA ALA A 48 -10.48 -9.68 10.00
C ALA A 48 -10.78 -9.17 11.42
N ALA A 49 -9.80 -8.63 12.13
CA ALA A 49 -9.97 -8.05 13.46
C ALA A 49 -10.89 -6.80 13.44
N GLN A 50 -10.82 -5.98 12.41
CA GLN A 50 -11.72 -4.83 12.24
C GLN A 50 -13.17 -5.29 12.04
N PHE A 51 -13.42 -6.29 11.18
CA PHE A 51 -14.76 -6.84 10.99
C PHE A 51 -15.29 -7.57 12.22
N ALA A 52 -14.41 -8.13 13.04
CA ALA A 52 -14.76 -8.69 14.35
C ALA A 52 -14.98 -7.65 15.46
N GLY A 53 -14.87 -6.34 15.15
CA GLY A 53 -15.08 -5.26 16.13
C GLY A 53 -13.96 -5.10 17.16
N GLN A 54 -12.76 -5.66 16.90
CA GLN A 54 -11.62 -5.60 17.83
C GLN A 54 -10.86 -4.28 17.73
N ILE A 55 -10.98 -3.56 16.61
CA ILE A 55 -10.41 -2.24 16.35
C ILE A 55 -11.45 -1.35 15.68
N HIS A 56 -11.34 -0.04 15.88
CA HIS A 56 -12.27 0.96 15.35
C HIS A 56 -11.78 1.52 14.01
N VAL A 57 -10.48 1.77 13.90
CA VAL A 57 -9.81 2.34 12.73
C VAL A 57 -8.70 1.40 12.29
N ALA A 58 -8.51 1.21 11.00
CA ALA A 58 -7.38 0.44 10.46
C ALA A 58 -6.52 1.33 9.56
N TRP A 59 -5.20 1.33 9.78
CA TRP A 59 -4.25 1.87 8.82
C TRP A 59 -4.02 0.81 7.74
N ASN A 60 -4.74 0.95 6.64
CA ASN A 60 -4.80 -0.05 5.58
C ASN A 60 -3.86 0.27 4.43
N SER A 61 -3.18 -0.77 3.93
CA SER A 61 -2.60 -0.76 2.59
C SER A 61 -3.71 -0.65 1.53
N PRO A 62 -3.39 -0.29 0.27
CA PRO A 62 -4.40 -0.22 -0.78
C PRO A 62 -5.11 -1.57 -1.02
N LEU A 63 -4.41 -2.70 -0.88
CA LEU A 63 -5.04 -4.02 -1.02
C LEU A 63 -5.96 -4.33 0.16
N ALA A 64 -5.58 -3.98 1.38
CA ALA A 64 -6.41 -4.13 2.58
C ALA A 64 -7.65 -3.23 2.53
N TRP A 65 -7.55 -2.04 1.93
CA TRP A 65 -8.70 -1.19 1.63
C TRP A 65 -9.68 -1.90 0.70
N ILE A 66 -9.22 -2.44 -0.44
CA ILE A 66 -10.07 -3.19 -1.39
C ILE A 66 -10.71 -4.41 -0.71
N GLN A 67 -9.96 -5.14 0.12
CA GLN A 67 -10.51 -6.24 0.92
C GLN A 67 -11.62 -5.75 1.83
N SER A 68 -11.41 -4.67 2.56
CA SER A 68 -12.40 -4.10 3.49
C SER A 68 -13.66 -3.61 2.77
N GLU A 69 -13.51 -2.90 1.65
CA GLU A 69 -14.63 -2.44 0.82
C GLU A 69 -15.50 -3.62 0.34
N ARG A 70 -14.87 -4.68 -0.18
CA ARG A 70 -15.60 -5.86 -0.68
C ARG A 70 -16.25 -6.69 0.41
N ILE A 71 -15.59 -6.87 1.56
CA ILE A 71 -16.19 -7.57 2.71
C ILE A 71 -17.38 -6.76 3.22
N ALA A 72 -17.26 -5.44 3.35
CA ALA A 72 -18.34 -4.56 3.78
C ALA A 72 -19.54 -4.69 2.83
N ALA A 73 -19.34 -4.60 1.51
CA ALA A 73 -20.38 -4.80 0.52
C ALA A 73 -21.04 -6.19 0.62
N ALA A 74 -20.25 -7.25 0.78
CA ALA A 74 -20.75 -8.62 0.90
C ALA A 74 -21.54 -8.89 2.18
N THR A 75 -21.32 -8.10 3.24
CA THR A 75 -21.99 -8.22 4.56
C THR A 75 -23.02 -7.15 4.81
N GLY A 76 -23.35 -6.32 3.80
CA GLY A 76 -24.33 -5.24 3.94
C GLY A 76 -23.86 -4.08 4.83
N ARG A 77 -22.57 -3.97 5.05
CA ARG A 77 -21.90 -2.92 5.83
C ARG A 77 -21.30 -1.85 4.92
N LYS A 78 -20.78 -0.78 5.53
CA LYS A 78 -20.05 0.29 4.82
C LYS A 78 -18.63 0.40 5.37
N ALA A 79 -17.66 0.51 4.47
CA ALA A 79 -16.30 0.92 4.76
C ALA A 79 -16.07 2.32 4.20
N GLU A 80 -15.31 3.13 4.92
CA GLU A 80 -14.98 4.51 4.53
C GLU A 80 -13.48 4.77 4.72
N ALA A 81 -12.84 5.34 3.70
CA ALA A 81 -11.49 5.88 3.77
C ALA A 81 -11.60 7.32 4.29
N ILE A 82 -11.16 7.58 5.53
CA ILE A 82 -11.40 8.87 6.20
C ILE A 82 -10.24 9.86 6.07
N VAL A 83 -9.00 9.37 6.07
CA VAL A 83 -7.77 10.19 5.98
C VAL A 83 -6.70 9.39 5.27
N MET A 84 -5.82 10.09 4.53
CA MET A 84 -4.64 9.52 3.87
C MET A 84 -3.49 10.52 3.89
N ARG A 85 -2.27 10.05 3.66
CA ARG A 85 -1.10 10.94 3.54
C ARG A 85 -1.12 11.64 2.19
N ASP A 86 -0.57 12.85 2.11
CA ASP A 86 -0.32 13.51 0.82
C ASP A 86 0.61 12.69 -0.10
N THR A 87 1.50 11.90 0.49
CA THR A 87 2.42 10.99 -0.20
C THR A 87 1.79 9.67 -0.63
N ASP A 88 0.52 9.40 -0.28
CA ASP A 88 -0.24 8.24 -0.74
C ASP A 88 -1.17 8.57 -1.92
N CYS A 89 -1.12 9.80 -2.42
CA CYS A 89 -1.99 10.26 -3.50
C CYS A 89 -1.26 10.29 -4.84
N ASP A 90 -1.93 9.82 -5.89
CA ASP A 90 -1.50 9.95 -7.29
C ASP A 90 -0.11 9.34 -7.58
N LEU A 91 0.21 8.23 -6.93
CA LEU A 91 1.44 7.48 -7.15
C LEU A 91 1.44 6.79 -8.52
N THR A 92 2.62 6.52 -9.04
CA THR A 92 2.81 5.71 -10.24
C THR A 92 3.81 4.59 -9.99
N SER A 93 3.63 3.49 -10.69
CA SER A 93 4.66 2.47 -10.81
C SER A 93 5.33 2.58 -12.17
N ILE A 94 6.60 2.20 -12.21
CA ILE A 94 7.38 2.19 -13.43
C ILE A 94 7.88 0.79 -13.73
N ILE A 95 8.03 0.52 -15.02
CA ILE A 95 8.71 -0.64 -15.55
C ILE A 95 10.05 -0.15 -16.09
N VAL A 96 11.14 -0.62 -15.52
CA VAL A 96 12.49 -0.21 -15.89
C VAL A 96 13.21 -1.35 -16.59
N VAL A 97 14.10 -0.97 -17.51
CA VAL A 97 15.02 -1.87 -18.19
C VAL A 97 16.46 -1.31 -18.09
N ARG A 98 17.46 -2.14 -18.33
CA ARG A 98 18.84 -1.63 -18.43
C ARG A 98 18.96 -0.66 -19.61
N SER A 99 19.83 0.33 -19.49
CA SER A 99 20.03 1.34 -20.54
C SER A 99 20.53 0.74 -21.84
N ASP A 100 21.33 -0.35 -21.76
CA ASP A 100 21.86 -1.09 -22.92
C ASP A 100 20.91 -2.17 -23.46
N SER A 101 19.71 -2.30 -22.86
CA SER A 101 18.72 -3.32 -23.26
C SER A 101 18.15 -3.04 -24.67
N PRO A 102 17.94 -4.08 -25.48
CA PRO A 102 17.25 -3.98 -26.77
C PRO A 102 15.73 -3.79 -26.65
N VAL A 103 15.18 -3.80 -25.44
CA VAL A 103 13.74 -3.61 -25.17
C VAL A 103 13.43 -2.13 -25.22
N HIS A 104 12.77 -1.61 -26.25
CA HIS A 104 12.45 -0.19 -26.44
C HIS A 104 10.96 0.13 -26.28
N ALA A 105 10.09 -0.86 -26.40
CA ALA A 105 8.65 -0.74 -26.21
C ALA A 105 8.11 -1.87 -25.32
N VAL A 106 6.92 -1.70 -24.77
CA VAL A 106 6.26 -2.72 -23.94
C VAL A 106 6.12 -4.04 -24.70
N ALA A 107 5.80 -3.99 -26.01
CA ALA A 107 5.67 -5.18 -26.85
C ALA A 107 6.96 -6.03 -26.94
N ASP A 108 8.13 -5.42 -26.74
CA ASP A 108 9.43 -6.13 -26.78
C ASP A 108 9.67 -7.01 -25.53
N LEU A 109 8.79 -6.90 -24.51
CA LEU A 109 8.80 -7.78 -23.33
C LEU A 109 8.28 -9.19 -23.63
N LYS A 110 7.71 -9.44 -24.81
CA LYS A 110 7.26 -10.78 -25.19
C LYS A 110 8.43 -11.77 -25.19
N GLY A 111 8.27 -12.88 -24.47
CA GLY A 111 9.31 -13.90 -24.28
C GLY A 111 10.44 -13.48 -23.33
N ARG A 112 10.29 -12.37 -22.60
CA ARG A 112 11.27 -11.85 -21.65
C ARG A 112 10.92 -12.22 -20.22
N ARG A 113 11.82 -11.88 -19.30
CA ARG A 113 11.68 -12.07 -17.84
C ARG A 113 11.43 -10.72 -17.19
N VAL A 114 10.29 -10.60 -16.51
CA VAL A 114 9.89 -9.39 -15.78
C VAL A 114 9.93 -9.67 -14.29
N ALA A 115 10.82 -8.98 -13.58
CA ALA A 115 10.97 -9.06 -12.13
C ALA A 115 9.95 -8.13 -11.45
N VAL A 116 9.24 -8.64 -10.46
CA VAL A 116 8.24 -7.94 -9.67
C VAL A 116 8.54 -8.07 -8.17
N GLY A 117 7.84 -7.31 -7.34
CA GLY A 117 7.92 -7.43 -5.88
C GLY A 117 7.23 -8.68 -5.35
N ALA A 118 6.73 -8.60 -4.10
CA ALA A 118 5.91 -9.65 -3.50
C ALA A 118 4.62 -9.84 -4.29
N ALA A 119 4.09 -11.06 -4.31
CA ALA A 119 2.88 -11.40 -5.07
C ALA A 119 1.65 -10.56 -4.65
N ASP A 120 1.60 -10.14 -3.39
CA ASP A 120 0.57 -9.30 -2.79
C ASP A 120 0.85 -7.79 -2.88
N SER A 121 1.92 -7.38 -3.57
CA SER A 121 2.26 -5.96 -3.70
C SER A 121 1.40 -5.28 -4.76
N PRO A 122 0.57 -4.28 -4.39
CA PRO A 122 -0.15 -3.47 -5.37
C PRO A 122 0.78 -2.77 -6.35
N GLN A 123 1.77 -2.04 -5.83
CA GLN A 123 2.63 -1.12 -6.58
C GLN A 123 3.72 -1.82 -7.41
N ALA A 124 4.25 -2.94 -6.92
CA ALA A 124 5.37 -3.62 -7.58
C ALA A 124 4.97 -4.85 -8.37
N THR A 125 3.72 -5.30 -8.25
CA THR A 125 3.24 -6.55 -8.87
C THR A 125 1.88 -6.41 -9.51
N LEU A 126 0.80 -6.20 -8.75
CA LEU A 126 -0.56 -6.29 -9.27
C LEU A 126 -0.87 -5.23 -10.31
N ILE A 127 -0.59 -3.95 -10.02
CA ILE A 127 -0.85 -2.84 -10.93
C ILE A 127 0.05 -2.91 -12.18
N PRO A 128 1.39 -3.10 -12.07
CA PRO A 128 2.25 -3.26 -13.23
C PRO A 128 1.88 -4.44 -14.13
N LEU A 129 1.59 -5.62 -13.57
CA LEU A 129 1.21 -6.78 -14.37
C LEU A 129 -0.15 -6.57 -15.06
N ASN A 130 -1.12 -5.93 -14.37
CA ASN A 130 -2.39 -5.57 -15.02
C ASN A 130 -2.18 -4.55 -16.14
N PHE A 131 -1.30 -3.56 -15.96
CA PHE A 131 -0.95 -2.60 -16.99
C PHE A 131 -0.35 -3.28 -18.23
N LEU A 132 0.60 -4.21 -18.06
CA LEU A 132 1.16 -5.00 -19.16
C LEU A 132 0.08 -5.82 -19.87
N GLY A 133 -0.82 -6.44 -19.11
CA GLY A 133 -1.95 -7.18 -19.67
C GLY A 133 -2.92 -6.31 -20.45
N ALA A 134 -3.15 -5.06 -20.04
CA ALA A 134 -3.95 -4.09 -20.80
C ALA A 134 -3.26 -3.63 -22.10
N GLN A 135 -1.93 -3.77 -22.19
CA GLN A 135 -1.15 -3.54 -23.41
C GLN A 135 -1.04 -4.81 -24.31
N GLY A 136 -1.76 -5.88 -23.96
CA GLY A 136 -1.81 -7.12 -24.76
C GLY A 136 -0.69 -8.12 -24.43
N LEU A 137 -0.05 -8.01 -23.27
CA LEU A 137 0.97 -8.95 -22.79
C LEU A 137 0.49 -9.65 -21.52
N ASP A 138 0.03 -10.89 -21.63
CA ASP A 138 -0.47 -11.67 -20.50
C ASP A 138 0.68 -12.25 -19.67
N PRO A 139 0.71 -11.94 -18.34
CA PRO A 139 1.71 -12.48 -17.42
C PRO A 139 1.68 -14.02 -17.38
N GLY A 140 2.85 -14.64 -17.40
CA GLY A 140 3.01 -16.10 -17.39
C GLY A 140 2.74 -16.78 -18.73
N THR A 141 2.16 -16.06 -19.71
CA THR A 141 1.90 -16.58 -21.07
C THR A 141 2.82 -15.90 -22.09
N ASP A 142 2.80 -14.58 -22.14
CA ASP A 142 3.60 -13.81 -23.10
C ASP A 142 4.99 -13.47 -22.57
N PHE A 143 5.19 -13.48 -21.25
CA PHE A 143 6.48 -13.28 -20.60
C PHE A 143 6.53 -14.03 -19.26
N GLU A 144 7.74 -14.35 -18.80
CA GLU A 144 7.99 -14.97 -17.51
C GLU A 144 7.93 -13.90 -16.41
N VAL A 145 7.24 -14.18 -15.29
CA VAL A 145 7.20 -13.32 -14.11
C VAL A 145 8.12 -13.90 -13.05
N ILE A 146 9.10 -13.11 -12.58
CA ILE A 146 10.01 -13.48 -11.49
C ILE A 146 9.57 -12.71 -10.25
N TYR A 147 9.05 -13.43 -9.25
CA TYR A 147 8.59 -12.85 -7.98
C TYR A 147 9.72 -12.76 -6.96
N PHE A 148 9.81 -11.63 -6.30
CA PHE A 148 10.65 -11.44 -5.12
C PHE A 148 9.77 -11.30 -3.88
N ASP A 149 9.22 -12.44 -3.44
CA ASP A 149 8.28 -12.56 -2.33
C ASP A 149 8.96 -12.29 -0.98
N LYS A 150 9.14 -11.02 -0.65
CA LYS A 150 9.60 -10.60 0.67
C LYS A 150 8.40 -10.27 1.55
N LEU A 151 8.32 -10.95 2.71
CA LEU A 151 7.31 -10.70 3.74
C LEU A 151 5.87 -10.68 3.19
N PRO A 152 5.33 -11.79 2.65
CA PRO A 152 3.94 -11.88 2.22
C PRO A 152 2.98 -11.45 3.34
N GLY A 153 1.84 -10.84 2.96
CA GLY A 153 0.86 -10.27 3.91
C GLY A 153 1.21 -8.85 4.38
N LYS A 154 2.31 -8.28 3.88
CA LYS A 154 2.66 -6.85 4.07
C LYS A 154 2.25 -5.98 2.88
N HIS A 155 1.65 -6.56 1.86
CA HIS A 155 1.13 -5.89 0.66
C HIS A 155 2.17 -4.97 -0.01
N GLY A 156 3.45 -5.35 0.05
CA GLY A 156 4.54 -4.58 -0.54
C GLY A 156 5.00 -3.36 0.24
N ASP A 157 4.49 -3.09 1.43
CA ASP A 157 4.99 -1.99 2.29
C ASP A 157 6.47 -2.21 2.67
N HIS A 158 6.94 -3.44 2.55
CA HIS A 158 8.35 -3.77 2.66
C HIS A 158 9.01 -3.71 1.29
N ILE A 159 9.76 -2.65 1.03
CA ILE A 159 10.40 -2.37 -0.28
C ILE A 159 11.53 -3.35 -0.67
N GLY A 160 11.82 -4.36 0.17
CA GLY A 160 12.88 -5.34 -0.09
C GLY A 160 12.66 -6.15 -1.36
N GLY A 161 11.42 -6.49 -1.70
CA GLY A 161 11.08 -7.19 -2.93
C GLY A 161 11.40 -6.37 -4.18
N GLU A 162 11.03 -5.10 -4.21
CA GLU A 162 11.34 -4.17 -5.31
C GLU A 162 12.87 -4.00 -5.47
N ARG A 163 13.59 -3.88 -4.35
CA ARG A 163 15.07 -3.77 -4.35
C ARG A 163 15.72 -5.02 -4.93
N ASP A 164 15.23 -6.20 -4.61
CA ASP A 164 15.76 -7.44 -5.15
C ASP A 164 15.39 -7.63 -6.63
N ALA A 165 14.21 -7.18 -7.05
CA ALA A 165 13.80 -7.16 -8.45
C ALA A 165 14.75 -6.29 -9.31
N VAL A 166 15.09 -5.09 -8.85
CA VAL A 166 16.05 -4.24 -9.58
C VAL A 166 17.46 -4.80 -9.58
N ARG A 167 17.89 -5.45 -8.49
CA ARG A 167 19.18 -6.15 -8.45
C ARG A 167 19.24 -7.28 -9.46
N ALA A 168 18.16 -8.05 -9.61
CA ALA A 168 18.06 -9.10 -10.63
C ALA A 168 18.15 -8.52 -12.06
N LEU A 169 17.49 -7.39 -12.32
CA LEU A 169 17.62 -6.67 -13.58
C LEU A 169 19.08 -6.28 -13.87
N LEU A 170 19.75 -5.67 -12.89
CA LEU A 170 21.13 -5.20 -13.04
C LEU A 170 22.15 -6.34 -13.24
N ARG A 171 21.88 -7.54 -12.68
CA ARG A 171 22.68 -8.75 -12.91
C ARG A 171 22.35 -9.49 -14.20
N GLY A 172 21.32 -9.03 -14.96
CA GLY A 172 20.87 -9.70 -16.18
C GLY A 172 20.07 -10.98 -15.92
N GLU A 173 19.60 -11.19 -14.71
CA GLU A 173 18.70 -12.30 -14.32
C GLU A 173 17.24 -12.01 -14.73
N ALA A 174 16.90 -10.74 -14.94
CA ALA A 174 15.64 -10.28 -15.50
C ALA A 174 15.91 -9.27 -16.63
N ASP A 175 14.94 -9.08 -17.52
CA ASP A 175 15.02 -8.16 -18.64
C ASP A 175 14.32 -6.83 -18.33
N ALA A 176 13.37 -6.84 -17.39
CA ALA A 176 12.70 -5.66 -16.84
C ALA A 176 12.44 -5.84 -15.33
N ALA A 177 12.23 -4.74 -14.60
CA ALA A 177 11.81 -4.75 -13.20
C ALA A 177 10.72 -3.72 -12.95
N CYS A 178 9.77 -4.07 -12.06
CA CYS A 178 8.65 -3.21 -11.67
C CYS A 178 8.87 -2.66 -10.26
N MET A 179 8.56 -1.38 -10.05
CA MET A 179 8.63 -0.72 -8.76
C MET A 179 7.82 0.55 -8.76
N ILE A 180 7.54 1.10 -7.57
CA ILE A 180 7.03 2.46 -7.46
C ILE A 180 8.11 3.46 -7.89
N ASP A 181 7.74 4.53 -8.56
CA ASP A 181 8.69 5.51 -9.13
C ASP A 181 9.58 6.14 -8.05
N GLY A 182 9.02 6.47 -6.88
CA GLY A 182 9.79 6.98 -5.74
C GLY A 182 10.89 6.03 -5.26
N ASN A 183 10.69 4.72 -5.36
CA ASN A 183 11.72 3.74 -4.99
C ASN A 183 12.86 3.67 -6.02
N HIS A 184 12.61 3.97 -7.28
CA HIS A 184 13.69 4.11 -8.27
C HIS A 184 14.66 5.25 -7.88
N LEU A 185 14.10 6.39 -7.45
CA LEU A 185 14.90 7.50 -6.95
C LEU A 185 15.66 7.12 -5.66
N LEU A 186 14.98 6.49 -4.71
CA LEU A 186 15.58 6.04 -3.45
C LEU A 186 16.74 5.06 -3.71
N PHE A 187 16.55 4.06 -4.55
CA PHE A 187 17.57 3.07 -4.90
C PHE A 187 18.75 3.69 -5.65
N SER A 188 18.50 4.78 -6.39
CA SER A 188 19.57 5.55 -7.01
C SER A 188 20.38 6.35 -5.98
N GLN A 189 19.74 6.96 -4.99
CA GLN A 189 20.39 7.67 -3.90
C GLN A 189 21.19 6.71 -2.99
N GLU A 190 20.70 5.51 -2.75
CA GLU A 190 21.39 4.46 -2.00
C GLU A 190 22.54 3.79 -2.79
N GLY A 191 22.71 4.10 -4.08
CA GLY A 191 23.73 3.51 -4.94
C GLY A 191 23.43 2.07 -5.40
N VAL A 192 22.20 1.57 -5.18
CA VAL A 192 21.74 0.29 -5.74
C VAL A 192 21.61 0.40 -7.26
N ILE A 193 21.05 1.51 -7.76
CA ILE A 193 21.00 1.86 -9.17
C ILE A 193 22.05 2.95 -9.43
N GLN A 194 23.03 2.65 -10.25
CA GLN A 194 23.99 3.66 -10.66
C GLN A 194 23.42 4.53 -11.78
N SER A 195 23.77 5.80 -11.78
CA SER A 195 23.30 6.75 -12.79
C SER A 195 23.56 6.23 -14.20
N GLY A 196 22.54 6.28 -15.05
CA GLY A 196 22.63 5.89 -16.46
C GLY A 196 22.60 4.36 -16.70
N THR A 197 22.46 3.51 -15.68
CA THR A 197 22.41 2.05 -15.88
C THR A 197 21.02 1.51 -16.20
N THR A 198 19.98 2.27 -15.88
CA THR A 198 18.57 1.93 -16.16
C THR A 198 17.86 3.06 -16.87
N ARG A 199 16.79 2.74 -17.57
CA ARG A 199 15.82 3.69 -18.12
C ARG A 199 14.40 3.20 -17.90
N VAL A 200 13.46 4.13 -17.76
CA VAL A 200 12.04 3.84 -17.68
C VAL A 200 11.55 3.40 -19.06
N LEU A 201 10.94 2.23 -19.14
CA LEU A 201 10.29 1.71 -20.33
C LEU A 201 8.83 2.18 -20.41
N ALA A 202 8.11 2.12 -19.29
CA ALA A 202 6.72 2.51 -19.20
C ALA A 202 6.36 2.95 -17.77
N THR A 203 5.28 3.75 -17.67
CA THR A 203 4.70 4.22 -16.42
C THR A 203 3.23 3.83 -16.38
N THR A 204 2.75 3.32 -15.25
CA THR A 204 1.34 2.97 -15.05
C THR A 204 0.47 4.23 -14.92
N PRO A 205 -0.86 4.13 -15.07
CA PRO A 205 -1.76 5.15 -14.56
C PRO A 205 -1.53 5.43 -13.08
N THR A 206 -1.95 6.60 -12.62
CA THR A 206 -1.86 6.98 -11.20
C THR A 206 -2.79 6.11 -10.34
N TYR A 207 -2.39 5.91 -9.09
CA TYR A 207 -3.19 5.22 -8.08
C TYR A 207 -2.92 5.81 -6.69
N ASP A 208 -3.86 5.53 -5.77
CA ASP A 208 -3.71 5.88 -4.36
C ASP A 208 -3.21 4.70 -3.54
N HIS A 209 -2.58 4.98 -2.40
CA HIS A 209 -1.95 3.98 -1.56
C HIS A 209 -2.68 3.82 -0.22
N CYS A 210 -2.03 4.04 0.93
CA CYS A 210 -2.59 3.78 2.25
C CYS A 210 -3.68 4.78 2.66
N ASN A 211 -4.62 4.31 3.48
CA ASN A 211 -5.63 5.16 4.11
C ASN A 211 -6.02 4.65 5.50
N PHE A 212 -6.58 5.53 6.32
CA PHE A 212 -7.33 5.13 7.49
C PHE A 212 -8.74 4.71 7.08
N THR A 213 -9.06 3.45 7.35
CA THR A 213 -10.36 2.85 7.06
C THR A 213 -11.18 2.70 8.34
N VAL A 214 -12.43 3.09 8.29
CA VAL A 214 -13.44 2.82 9.34
C VAL A 214 -14.60 2.01 8.76
N LEU A 215 -15.26 1.25 9.61
CA LEU A 215 -16.51 0.58 9.29
C LEU A 215 -17.68 1.31 9.98
N ASP A 216 -18.87 1.21 9.40
CA ASP A 216 -20.10 1.60 10.08
C ASP A 216 -20.20 0.90 11.45
N GLY A 217 -20.74 1.63 12.44
CA GLY A 217 -20.75 1.16 13.84
C GLY A 217 -19.48 1.48 14.63
N ALA A 218 -18.42 2.03 14.03
CA ALA A 218 -17.33 2.65 14.78
C ALA A 218 -17.85 3.84 15.62
N PRO A 219 -17.21 4.17 16.77
CA PRO A 219 -17.66 5.26 17.64
C PRO A 219 -17.46 6.62 16.95
N GLY A 220 -18.50 7.15 16.32
CA GLY A 220 -18.46 8.31 15.41
C GLY A 220 -17.75 9.54 16.01
N GLU A 221 -18.11 9.94 17.24
CA GLU A 221 -17.47 11.09 17.91
C GLU A 221 -15.95 10.93 18.06
N LEU A 222 -15.47 9.72 18.38
CA LEU A 222 -14.03 9.45 18.49
C LEU A 222 -13.35 9.43 17.12
N VAL A 223 -14.02 8.86 16.12
CA VAL A 223 -13.52 8.83 14.73
C VAL A 223 -13.46 10.24 14.15
N ASP A 224 -14.49 11.06 14.32
CA ASP A 224 -14.49 12.44 13.87
C ASP A 224 -13.38 13.26 14.54
N ARG A 225 -13.23 13.11 15.85
CA ARG A 225 -12.16 13.77 16.58
C ARG A 225 -10.77 13.33 16.11
N PHE A 226 -10.58 12.06 15.85
CA PHE A 226 -9.33 11.50 15.30
C PHE A 226 -9.02 12.09 13.92
N ARG A 227 -10.00 12.07 13.02
CA ARG A 227 -9.89 12.65 11.67
C ARG A 227 -9.50 14.12 11.74
N ASP A 228 -10.24 14.91 12.52
CA ASP A 228 -10.04 16.36 12.59
C ASP A 228 -8.65 16.68 13.17
N LEU A 229 -8.20 15.97 14.20
CA LEU A 229 -6.86 16.14 14.77
C LEU A 229 -5.74 15.83 13.78
N LEU A 230 -5.91 14.81 12.93
CA LEU A 230 -4.92 14.53 11.86
C LEU A 230 -4.91 15.63 10.82
N LEU A 231 -6.08 16.07 10.34
CA LEU A 231 -6.19 17.11 9.30
C LEU A 231 -5.67 18.47 9.79
N ASP A 232 -5.73 18.73 11.09
CA ASP A 232 -5.21 19.95 11.74
C ASP A 232 -3.69 19.93 11.97
N MET A 233 -3.03 18.76 11.80
CA MET A 233 -1.56 18.68 11.96
C MET A 233 -0.85 19.54 10.92
N SER A 234 0.05 20.42 11.40
CA SER A 234 0.81 21.32 10.53
C SER A 234 2.30 20.97 10.50
N TYR A 235 2.84 20.78 9.31
CA TYR A 235 4.28 20.60 9.11
C TYR A 235 5.11 21.83 9.50
N ALA A 236 4.47 23.02 9.59
CA ALA A 236 5.11 24.23 10.07
C ALA A 236 5.33 24.23 11.60
N ASP A 237 4.60 23.38 12.34
CA ASP A 237 4.79 23.23 13.78
C ASP A 237 6.04 22.39 14.08
N PRO A 238 7.09 22.97 14.73
CA PRO A 238 8.31 22.23 15.04
C PRO A 238 8.10 21.06 16.01
N SER A 239 7.03 21.06 16.79
CA SER A 239 6.71 19.97 17.73
C SER A 239 6.03 18.77 17.06
N ILE A 240 5.41 18.98 15.90
CA ILE A 240 4.68 17.97 15.12
C ILE A 240 5.55 17.43 13.97
N ARG A 241 6.35 18.29 13.36
CA ARG A 241 7.18 17.95 12.18
C ARG A 241 7.96 16.63 12.32
N PRO A 242 8.67 16.34 13.44
CA PRO A 242 9.43 15.09 13.55
C PRO A 242 8.55 13.83 13.41
N LEU A 243 7.30 13.89 13.87
CA LEU A 243 6.35 12.79 13.74
C LEU A 243 5.89 12.63 12.29
N LEU A 244 5.61 13.73 11.59
CA LEU A 244 5.24 13.72 10.19
C LEU A 244 6.40 13.25 9.31
N ASP A 245 7.63 13.68 9.60
CA ASP A 245 8.84 13.19 8.89
C ASP A 245 9.06 11.69 9.10
N LEU A 246 8.81 11.18 10.32
CA LEU A 246 8.95 9.76 10.65
C LEU A 246 7.93 8.89 9.88
N GLU A 247 6.69 9.38 9.72
CA GLU A 247 5.61 8.72 8.97
C GLU A 247 5.71 8.98 7.46
N GLY A 248 6.50 9.96 7.04
CA GLY A 248 6.81 10.19 5.62
C GLY A 248 5.78 11.07 4.89
N LEU A 249 5.20 12.07 5.56
CA LEU A 249 4.24 13.00 4.96
C LEU A 249 4.53 14.45 5.38
N LYS A 250 3.92 15.39 4.69
CA LYS A 250 3.86 16.79 5.08
C LYS A 250 2.46 17.24 5.48
N GLN A 251 1.45 16.58 4.95
CA GLN A 251 0.04 16.92 5.19
C GLN A 251 -0.83 15.68 5.15
N TRP A 252 -1.71 15.53 6.14
CA TRP A 252 -2.85 14.63 6.05
C TRP A 252 -3.91 15.22 5.14
N ARG A 253 -4.56 14.39 4.34
CA ARG A 253 -5.65 14.74 3.42
C ARG A 253 -6.91 13.96 3.77
N ALA A 254 -8.07 14.52 3.44
CA ALA A 254 -9.31 13.75 3.48
C ALA A 254 -9.17 12.50 2.61
N GLY A 255 -9.72 11.40 3.09
CA GLY A 255 -9.75 10.14 2.36
C GLY A 255 -10.53 10.27 1.06
N ARG A 256 -10.11 9.52 0.04
CA ARG A 256 -10.80 9.43 -1.26
C ARG A 256 -10.71 7.99 -1.78
N THR A 257 -11.53 7.65 -2.75
CA THR A 257 -11.63 6.27 -3.27
C THR A 257 -11.40 6.15 -4.77
N GLU A 258 -11.38 7.26 -5.49
CA GLU A 258 -11.23 7.30 -6.96
C GLU A 258 -9.89 6.75 -7.43
N GLY A 259 -8.84 6.93 -6.61
CA GLY A 259 -7.48 6.50 -6.95
C GLY A 259 -7.25 4.98 -6.88
N TYR A 260 -8.22 4.19 -6.41
CA TYR A 260 -8.06 2.72 -6.34
C TYR A 260 -8.52 1.98 -7.60
N ALA A 261 -8.95 2.68 -8.66
CA ALA A 261 -9.47 2.06 -9.87
C ALA A 261 -8.47 1.10 -10.55
N ALA A 262 -7.20 1.49 -10.65
CA ALA A 262 -6.16 0.65 -11.25
C ALA A 262 -5.94 -0.65 -10.48
N LEU A 263 -5.93 -0.58 -9.14
CA LEU A 263 -5.81 -1.76 -8.28
C LEU A 263 -7.08 -2.63 -8.34
N ASN A 264 -8.27 -2.04 -8.36
CA ASN A 264 -9.52 -2.78 -8.52
C ASN A 264 -9.54 -3.58 -9.83
N GLN A 265 -9.07 -3.01 -10.92
CA GLN A 265 -8.93 -3.73 -12.20
C GLN A 265 -7.95 -4.90 -12.06
N ALA A 266 -6.79 -4.68 -11.42
CA ALA A 266 -5.79 -5.71 -11.21
C ALA A 266 -6.30 -6.87 -10.36
N VAL A 267 -6.93 -6.60 -9.21
CA VAL A 267 -7.47 -7.66 -8.36
C VAL A 267 -8.61 -8.43 -9.03
N ASN A 268 -9.45 -7.76 -9.85
CA ASN A 268 -10.48 -8.43 -10.64
C ASN A 268 -9.87 -9.37 -11.68
N ARG A 269 -8.83 -8.91 -12.41
CA ARG A 269 -8.14 -9.72 -13.42
C ARG A 269 -7.53 -10.98 -12.84
N PHE A 270 -6.90 -10.87 -11.67
CA PHE A 270 -6.15 -11.97 -11.06
C PHE A 270 -6.97 -12.77 -10.03
N GLY A 271 -8.18 -12.34 -9.67
CA GLY A 271 -9.01 -12.99 -8.65
C GLY A 271 -8.35 -13.02 -7.26
N TYR A 272 -7.51 -12.03 -6.96
CA TYR A 272 -6.56 -12.10 -5.84
C TYR A 272 -7.22 -12.04 -4.47
N VAL A 273 -8.24 -11.20 -4.27
CA VAL A 273 -8.84 -10.94 -2.94
C VAL A 273 -10.05 -11.80 -2.61
N GLU A 274 -10.68 -12.43 -3.60
CA GLU A 274 -11.95 -13.14 -3.45
C GLU A 274 -11.95 -14.28 -2.42
N PRO A 275 -10.88 -15.10 -2.31
CA PRO A 275 -10.86 -16.17 -1.28
C PRO A 275 -10.94 -15.60 0.13
N PHE A 276 -10.17 -14.56 0.43
CA PHE A 276 -10.15 -13.91 1.73
C PHE A 276 -11.46 -13.18 2.03
N VAL A 277 -12.01 -12.45 1.05
CA VAL A 277 -13.30 -11.76 1.17
C VAL A 277 -14.41 -12.74 1.53
N ARG A 278 -14.51 -13.88 0.83
CA ARG A 278 -15.50 -14.92 1.14
C ARG A 278 -15.31 -15.51 2.55
N GLN A 279 -14.08 -15.75 2.94
CA GLN A 279 -13.76 -16.32 4.26
C GLN A 279 -14.22 -15.38 5.38
N VAL A 280 -13.89 -14.09 5.31
CA VAL A 280 -14.24 -13.12 6.36
C VAL A 280 -15.74 -12.83 6.35
N ALA A 281 -16.35 -12.63 5.16
CA ALA A 281 -17.79 -12.39 5.06
C ALA A 281 -18.62 -13.54 5.67
N ALA A 282 -18.19 -14.79 5.48
CA ALA A 282 -18.86 -15.94 6.08
C ALA A 282 -18.74 -15.99 7.62
N SER A 283 -17.74 -15.33 8.22
CA SER A 283 -17.56 -15.27 9.68
C SER A 283 -18.29 -14.08 10.33
N CYS A 284 -18.82 -13.17 9.54
CA CYS A 284 -19.58 -11.99 10.01
C CYS A 284 -21.10 -12.24 10.10
N GLY A 285 -21.61 -13.34 9.58
CA GLY A 285 -23.02 -13.77 9.65
C GLY A 285 -23.22 -14.78 10.73
#